data_feed2e3e36bdd185080a55ff1a278280
#
_entry.id   feed2e3e36bdd185080a55ff1a278280
#
_cell.length_a   1.000
_cell.length_b   1.000
_cell.length_c   1.000
_cell.angle_alpha   90.00
_cell.angle_beta   90.00
_cell.angle_gamma   90.00
#
_symmetry.space_group_name_H-M   'P 1'
#
loop_
_entity.id
_entity.type
_entity.pdbx_description
1 polymer ?
#
loop_
_entity_poly.entity_id
_entity_poly.type
_entity_poly.pdbx_seq_one_letter_code
_entity_poly.pdbx_strand_id
1 'polypeptide(L)'
;LARLTVDEIILDGEITWGPQSGYHVFDILWLNGHNTTSLALEDRRALLKELPLSAPMRRVELIDDPEPWERARREGWEGVIAKRRGSPYEHRRSKLWLKMKCELSQELVVGGFTDPQGTRVGLGALLVGFYEGPDFVFAGKIGTGFDTKLLTDLRRRLDAIEIPKAPFTKATGLPRLRAHWVRPEIVVEAAFIEWTGNDKLRHPRLINVHFDKPASDVVRASRALDTRG
;
A
#
# COMPACT_ATOMS: atom_id res chain seq x y z
N LEU A 1 30.53 20.33 22.83
CA LEU A 1 29.07 20.26 22.96
C LEU A 1 28.76 19.20 24.01
N ALA A 2 28.18 19.61 25.17
CA ALA A 2 27.73 18.69 26.21
C ALA A 2 26.65 17.78 25.59
N ARG A 3 26.80 16.47 25.72
CA ARG A 3 25.76 15.50 25.32
C ARG A 3 24.52 15.81 26.17
N LEU A 4 23.39 15.91 25.50
CA LEU A 4 22.08 16.08 26.16
C LEU A 4 21.88 14.90 27.12
N THR A 5 21.80 15.16 28.43
CA THR A 5 21.45 14.12 29.39
C THR A 5 19.95 13.88 29.27
N VAL A 6 19.53 12.65 29.08
CA VAL A 6 18.13 12.25 28.93
C VAL A 6 17.75 11.41 30.12
N ASP A 7 16.88 11.94 30.99
CA ASP A 7 16.31 11.23 32.14
C ASP A 7 14.95 10.62 31.81
N GLU A 8 14.11 11.36 31.08
CA GLU A 8 12.78 10.93 30.63
C GLU A 8 12.52 11.34 29.19
N ILE A 9 11.98 10.43 28.37
CA ILE A 9 11.67 10.69 26.98
C ILE A 9 10.46 9.91 26.51
N ILE A 10 9.62 10.53 25.69
CA ILE A 10 8.58 9.85 24.90
C ILE A 10 8.86 10.15 23.42
N LEU A 11 9.05 9.09 22.65
CA LEU A 11 9.33 9.13 21.22
C LEU A 11 8.16 8.56 20.43
N ASP A 12 7.88 9.15 19.27
CA ASP A 12 6.97 8.60 18.28
C ASP A 12 7.78 7.99 17.13
N GLY A 13 7.37 6.79 16.69
CA GLY A 13 8.11 6.04 15.69
C GLY A 13 7.40 4.77 15.26
N GLU A 14 8.02 4.05 14.36
CA GLU A 14 7.52 2.78 13.82
C GLU A 14 8.53 1.65 14.05
N ILE A 15 8.02 0.49 14.48
CA ILE A 15 8.82 -0.73 14.61
C ILE A 15 8.73 -1.51 13.29
N THR A 16 9.86 -1.79 12.68
CA THR A 16 9.96 -2.68 11.52
C THR A 16 10.49 -4.05 11.92
N TRP A 17 10.08 -5.09 11.20
CA TRP A 17 10.48 -6.47 11.43
C TRP A 17 11.28 -7.00 10.24
N GLY A 18 12.16 -7.98 10.47
CA GLY A 18 12.96 -8.60 9.42
C GLY A 18 14.44 -8.21 9.45
N PRO A 19 15.18 -8.35 8.34
CA PRO A 19 16.63 -8.12 8.31
C PRO A 19 17.07 -6.71 8.70
N GLN A 20 16.17 -5.73 8.53
CA GLN A 20 16.39 -4.33 8.93
C GLN A 20 15.49 -3.93 10.11
N SER A 21 15.21 -4.88 11.01
CA SER A 21 14.40 -4.60 12.20
C SER A 21 14.97 -3.45 13.01
N GLY A 22 14.08 -2.62 13.56
CA GLY A 22 14.46 -1.47 14.37
C GLY A 22 13.27 -0.58 14.71
N TYR A 23 13.50 0.34 15.63
CA TYR A 23 12.55 1.39 15.97
C TYR A 23 12.95 2.69 15.24
N HIS A 24 12.18 3.04 14.23
CA HIS A 24 12.40 4.21 13.38
C HIS A 24 11.70 5.44 13.98
N VAL A 25 12.47 6.25 14.69
CA VAL A 25 11.97 7.42 15.44
C VAL A 25 11.84 8.62 14.50
N PHE A 26 10.67 9.24 14.48
CA PHE A 26 10.38 10.40 13.64
C PHE A 26 9.82 11.63 14.37
N ASP A 27 9.49 11.52 15.67
CA ASP A 27 9.11 12.67 16.47
C ASP A 27 9.42 12.47 17.96
N ILE A 28 9.40 13.57 18.74
CA ILE A 28 9.60 13.60 20.18
C ILE A 28 8.44 14.34 20.83
N LEU A 29 7.82 13.73 21.85
CA LEU A 29 6.61 14.23 22.51
C LEU A 29 6.87 14.75 23.91
N TRP A 30 7.91 14.21 24.58
CA TRP A 30 8.30 14.58 25.93
C TRP A 30 9.82 14.46 26.11
N LEU A 31 10.41 15.41 26.83
CA LEU A 31 11.82 15.40 27.17
C LEU A 31 12.06 16.05 28.54
N ASN A 32 12.62 15.28 29.50
CA ASN A 32 13.08 15.77 30.81
C ASN A 32 12.06 16.67 31.51
N GLY A 33 10.83 16.19 31.71
CA GLY A 33 9.77 16.95 32.38
C GLY A 33 9.01 17.94 31.51
N HIS A 34 9.36 18.09 30.22
CA HIS A 34 8.76 19.06 29.32
C HIS A 34 7.96 18.41 28.18
N ASN A 35 6.70 18.84 28.04
CA ASN A 35 5.86 18.46 26.91
C ASN A 35 6.32 19.24 25.66
N THR A 36 6.74 18.52 24.62
CA THR A 36 7.24 19.10 23.37
C THR A 36 6.18 19.16 22.27
N THR A 37 5.00 18.60 22.46
CA THR A 37 3.96 18.48 21.40
C THR A 37 3.45 19.82 20.88
N SER A 38 3.51 20.89 21.69
CA SER A 38 3.12 22.24 21.28
C SER A 38 4.20 22.99 20.48
N LEU A 39 5.43 22.51 20.48
CA LEU A 39 6.52 23.10 19.72
C LEU A 39 6.31 22.95 18.21
N ALA A 40 6.92 23.82 17.44
CA ALA A 40 6.98 23.67 15.98
C ALA A 40 7.70 22.35 15.59
N LEU A 41 7.35 21.79 14.45
CA LEU A 41 7.96 20.54 13.95
C LEU A 41 9.49 20.64 13.89
N GLU A 42 10.01 21.78 13.44
CA GLU A 42 11.45 22.03 13.31
C GLU A 42 12.17 21.99 14.66
N ASP A 43 11.55 22.56 15.70
CA ASP A 43 12.11 22.57 17.06
C ASP A 43 12.14 21.16 17.64
N ARG A 44 11.06 20.39 17.47
CA ARG A 44 11.02 18.99 17.90
C ARG A 44 12.06 18.14 17.18
N ARG A 45 12.24 18.38 15.86
CA ARG A 45 13.28 17.70 15.08
C ARG A 45 14.69 18.10 15.50
N ALA A 46 14.92 19.36 15.88
CA ALA A 46 16.20 19.82 16.41
C ALA A 46 16.52 19.07 17.72
N LEU A 47 15.56 18.99 18.65
CA LEU A 47 15.71 18.21 19.88
C LEU A 47 16.00 16.72 19.57
N LEU A 48 15.25 16.12 18.65
CA LEU A 48 15.45 14.72 18.25
C LEU A 48 16.84 14.50 17.65
N LYS A 49 17.40 15.47 16.94
CA LYS A 49 18.74 15.40 16.34
C LYS A 49 19.85 15.31 17.38
N GLU A 50 19.67 15.98 18.50
CA GLU A 50 20.67 16.00 19.60
C GLU A 50 20.63 14.72 20.47
N LEU A 51 19.60 13.88 20.33
CA LEU A 51 19.52 12.65 21.10
C LEU A 51 20.54 11.60 20.65
N PRO A 52 21.24 10.95 21.59
CA PRO A 52 22.20 9.91 21.28
C PRO A 52 21.52 8.56 21.02
N LEU A 53 20.70 8.49 19.97
CA LEU A 53 20.01 7.25 19.59
C LEU A 53 21.05 6.21 19.10
N SER A 54 20.90 4.99 19.60
CA SER A 54 21.69 3.83 19.20
C SER A 54 20.79 2.64 18.87
N ALA A 55 21.33 1.66 18.13
CA ALA A 55 20.59 0.45 17.79
C ALA A 55 19.89 -0.17 19.03
N PRO A 56 18.65 -0.63 18.90
CA PRO A 56 17.86 -0.78 17.67
C PRO A 56 17.12 0.50 17.22
N MET A 57 17.27 1.63 17.92
CA MET A 57 16.62 2.91 17.58
C MET A 57 17.41 3.63 16.48
N ARG A 58 16.68 4.14 15.48
CA ARG A 58 17.23 4.90 14.37
C ARG A 58 16.39 6.14 14.13
N ARG A 59 17.01 7.29 13.90
CA ARG A 59 16.30 8.50 13.52
C ARG A 59 15.90 8.41 12.05
N VAL A 60 14.66 8.77 11.76
CA VAL A 60 14.20 8.97 10.37
C VAL A 60 14.72 10.33 9.89
N GLU A 61 15.54 10.29 8.84
CA GLU A 61 16.13 11.50 8.29
C GLU A 61 15.13 12.31 7.45
N LEU A 62 15.39 13.61 7.35
CA LEU A 62 14.67 14.49 6.42
C LEU A 62 15.19 14.22 5.01
N ILE A 63 14.26 14.07 4.06
CA ILE A 63 14.61 13.99 2.66
C ILE A 63 14.85 15.42 2.17
N ASP A 64 16.10 15.75 1.93
CA ASP A 64 16.53 16.99 1.28
C ASP A 64 16.72 16.73 -0.21
N ASP A 65 15.61 16.72 -0.93
CA ASP A 65 15.56 16.45 -2.37
C ASP A 65 14.46 17.33 -2.97
N PRO A 66 14.70 18.01 -4.09
CA PRO A 66 13.68 18.84 -4.75
C PRO A 66 12.49 18.01 -5.25
N GLU A 67 12.71 16.72 -5.54
CA GLU A 67 11.69 15.79 -6.03
C GLU A 67 11.63 14.52 -5.15
N PRO A 68 11.24 14.64 -3.87
CA PRO A 68 11.31 13.54 -2.92
C PRO A 68 10.40 12.36 -3.29
N TRP A 69 9.33 12.61 -4.03
CA TRP A 69 8.41 11.60 -4.54
C TRP A 69 9.05 10.75 -5.65
N GLU A 70 9.72 11.38 -6.63
CA GLU A 70 10.39 10.66 -7.72
C GLU A 70 11.57 9.85 -7.19
N ARG A 71 12.28 10.40 -6.20
CA ARG A 71 13.32 9.65 -5.50
C ARG A 71 12.75 8.41 -4.79
N ALA A 72 11.66 8.55 -4.05
CA ALA A 72 11.02 7.44 -3.36
C ALA A 72 10.58 6.33 -4.33
N ARG A 73 10.02 6.71 -5.49
CA ARG A 73 9.65 5.76 -6.54
C ARG A 73 10.87 5.04 -7.12
N ARG A 74 11.92 5.77 -7.45
CA ARG A 74 13.15 5.23 -8.03
C ARG A 74 13.88 4.29 -7.07
N GLU A 75 13.88 4.60 -5.77
CA GLU A 75 14.53 3.81 -4.72
C GLU A 75 13.62 2.70 -4.14
N GLY A 76 12.38 2.58 -4.62
CA GLY A 76 11.44 1.53 -4.20
C GLY A 76 10.92 1.68 -2.77
N TRP A 77 10.80 2.92 -2.26
CA TRP A 77 10.23 3.17 -0.94
C TRP A 77 8.71 2.98 -0.95
N GLU A 78 8.11 2.62 0.18
CA GLU A 78 6.64 2.55 0.32
C GLU A 78 5.97 3.89 0.03
N GLY A 79 6.66 4.99 0.31
CA GLY A 79 6.16 6.35 0.12
C GLY A 79 6.93 7.34 0.97
N VAL A 80 6.43 8.57 1.01
CA VAL A 80 6.97 9.67 1.81
C VAL A 80 5.88 10.28 2.69
N ILE A 81 6.29 10.89 3.80
CA ILE A 81 5.39 11.65 4.66
C ILE A 81 5.79 13.12 4.60
N ALA A 82 4.93 13.95 4.00
CA ALA A 82 5.09 15.39 4.02
C ALA A 82 4.49 15.94 5.32
N LYS A 83 5.32 16.61 6.11
CA LYS A 83 4.92 17.24 7.37
C LYS A 83 4.95 18.75 7.22
N ARG A 84 3.86 19.44 7.63
CA ARG A 84 3.80 20.91 7.54
C ARG A 84 4.78 21.54 8.53
N ARG A 85 5.64 22.42 8.03
CA ARG A 85 6.53 23.25 8.87
C ARG A 85 5.73 24.09 9.87
N GLY A 86 6.32 24.39 11.03
CA GLY A 86 5.70 25.17 12.09
C GLY A 86 4.53 24.46 12.78
N SER A 87 4.18 23.22 12.41
CA SER A 87 3.04 22.56 13.01
C SER A 87 3.34 21.93 14.37
N PRO A 88 2.38 21.99 15.33
CA PRO A 88 2.44 21.21 16.54
C PRO A 88 2.24 19.72 16.23
N TYR A 89 2.50 18.84 17.20
CA TYR A 89 2.14 17.45 17.13
C TYR A 89 0.66 17.24 17.50
N GLU A 90 -0.11 16.59 16.64
CA GLU A 90 -1.50 16.26 16.90
C GLU A 90 -1.66 14.77 17.18
N HIS A 91 -2.26 14.40 18.32
CA HIS A 91 -2.54 13.00 18.72
C HIS A 91 -3.70 12.34 17.93
N ARG A 92 -3.99 12.84 16.74
CA ARG A 92 -5.08 12.39 15.86
C ARG A 92 -4.65 12.44 14.41
N ARG A 93 -5.42 11.82 13.52
CA ARG A 93 -5.25 12.04 12.08
C ARG A 93 -5.42 13.52 11.75
N SER A 94 -4.41 14.09 11.11
CA SER A 94 -4.33 15.51 10.80
C SER A 94 -3.95 15.72 9.33
N LYS A 95 -4.42 16.83 8.75
CA LYS A 95 -3.97 17.29 7.43
C LYS A 95 -2.58 17.96 7.47
N LEU A 96 -1.98 18.08 8.65
CA LEU A 96 -0.63 18.61 8.81
C LEU A 96 0.45 17.59 8.42
N TRP A 97 0.09 16.30 8.39
CA TRP A 97 0.94 15.20 7.93
C TRP A 97 0.23 14.45 6.79
N LEU A 98 0.84 14.46 5.63
CA LEU A 98 0.29 13.82 4.43
C LEU A 98 1.14 12.61 4.07
N LYS A 99 0.57 11.41 4.16
CA LYS A 99 1.20 10.18 3.68
C LYS A 99 0.95 10.05 2.18
N MET A 100 2.02 10.12 1.38
CA MET A 100 2.01 9.89 -0.05
C MET A 100 2.67 8.54 -0.33
N LYS A 101 1.88 7.56 -0.77
CA LYS A 101 2.37 6.21 -1.07
C LYS A 101 2.87 6.10 -2.50
N CYS A 102 3.99 5.41 -2.71
CA CYS A 102 4.46 5.02 -4.03
C CYS A 102 3.70 3.79 -4.49
N GLU A 103 2.51 3.98 -5.05
CA GLU A 103 1.69 2.89 -5.58
C GLU A 103 2.10 2.59 -7.03
N LEU A 104 2.21 1.31 -7.34
CA LEU A 104 2.24 0.81 -8.72
C LEU A 104 0.80 0.70 -9.24
N SER A 105 0.61 0.76 -10.54
CA SER A 105 -0.67 0.38 -11.15
C SER A 105 -0.45 -0.64 -12.26
N GLN A 106 -1.45 -1.50 -12.43
CA GLN A 106 -1.46 -2.50 -13.48
C GLN A 106 -2.89 -2.85 -13.88
N GLU A 107 -3.07 -3.14 -15.14
CA GLU A 107 -4.28 -3.77 -15.65
C GLU A 107 -4.27 -5.26 -15.35
N LEU A 108 -5.43 -5.77 -14.99
CA LEU A 108 -5.66 -7.14 -14.57
C LEU A 108 -6.99 -7.61 -15.14
N VAL A 109 -7.12 -8.90 -15.37
CA VAL A 109 -8.35 -9.52 -15.85
C VAL A 109 -9.11 -10.14 -14.70
N VAL A 110 -10.43 -9.91 -14.65
CA VAL A 110 -11.31 -10.52 -13.66
C VAL A 110 -11.59 -11.97 -14.04
N GLY A 111 -11.24 -12.91 -13.17
CA GLY A 111 -11.54 -14.34 -13.31
C GLY A 111 -12.58 -14.85 -12.33
N GLY A 112 -13.01 -14.00 -11.38
CA GLY A 112 -14.04 -14.35 -10.42
C GLY A 112 -14.30 -13.24 -9.40
N PHE A 113 -15.21 -13.51 -8.48
CA PHE A 113 -15.53 -12.62 -7.36
C PHE A 113 -15.99 -13.40 -6.14
N THR A 114 -16.05 -12.78 -4.98
CA THR A 114 -16.59 -13.35 -3.75
C THR A 114 -17.87 -12.65 -3.34
N ASP A 115 -18.72 -13.36 -2.57
CA ASP A 115 -19.90 -12.73 -1.97
C ASP A 115 -19.49 -11.65 -0.96
N PRO A 116 -20.33 -10.62 -0.79
CA PRO A 116 -20.12 -9.59 0.21
C PRO A 116 -20.25 -10.14 1.63
N GLN A 117 -19.59 -9.48 2.58
CA GLN A 117 -19.71 -9.78 4.00
C GLN A 117 -20.33 -8.59 4.74
N GLY A 118 -21.11 -8.88 5.80
CA GLY A 118 -21.75 -7.87 6.61
C GLY A 118 -22.81 -7.08 5.82
N THR A 119 -22.77 -5.76 5.92
CA THR A 119 -23.72 -4.83 5.28
C THR A 119 -23.33 -4.42 3.86
N ARG A 120 -22.23 -4.94 3.33
CA ARG A 120 -21.74 -4.60 1.99
C ARG A 120 -22.69 -5.17 0.93
N VAL A 121 -22.94 -4.40 -0.13
CA VAL A 121 -23.79 -4.82 -1.27
C VAL A 121 -22.96 -5.29 -2.46
N GLY A 122 -23.57 -6.02 -3.39
CA GLY A 122 -22.99 -6.44 -4.66
C GLY A 122 -21.98 -7.57 -4.52
N LEU A 123 -20.70 -7.25 -4.38
CA LEU A 123 -19.62 -8.24 -4.27
C LEU A 123 -18.65 -7.90 -3.13
N GLY A 124 -17.95 -8.92 -2.64
CA GLY A 124 -16.94 -8.79 -1.59
C GLY A 124 -15.61 -8.32 -2.15
N ALA A 125 -15.05 -9.07 -3.08
CA ALA A 125 -13.80 -8.75 -3.77
C ALA A 125 -13.79 -9.33 -5.18
N LEU A 126 -13.08 -8.69 -6.11
CA LEU A 126 -12.72 -9.26 -7.39
C LEU A 126 -11.52 -10.19 -7.24
N LEU A 127 -11.53 -11.31 -7.95
CA LEU A 127 -10.42 -12.24 -8.09
C LEU A 127 -9.79 -11.99 -9.45
N VAL A 128 -8.54 -11.54 -9.45
CA VAL A 128 -7.91 -11.00 -10.67
C VAL A 128 -6.63 -11.73 -11.02
N GLY A 129 -6.26 -11.67 -12.28
CA GLY A 129 -5.05 -12.25 -12.83
C GLY A 129 -4.52 -11.52 -14.05
N PHE A 130 -3.47 -12.05 -14.63
CA PHE A 130 -2.83 -11.58 -15.85
C PHE A 130 -2.43 -12.79 -16.71
N TYR A 131 -2.18 -12.56 -17.99
CA TYR A 131 -1.68 -13.62 -18.87
C TYR A 131 -0.14 -13.67 -18.89
N GLU A 132 0.38 -14.89 -18.84
CA GLU A 132 1.79 -15.21 -19.03
C GLU A 132 1.86 -16.30 -20.12
N GLY A 133 2.03 -15.88 -21.37
CA GLY A 133 1.83 -16.76 -22.51
C GLY A 133 0.39 -17.30 -22.52
N PRO A 134 0.21 -18.65 -22.58
CA PRO A 134 -1.13 -19.25 -22.56
C PRO A 134 -1.75 -19.33 -21.17
N ASP A 135 -0.98 -19.07 -20.12
CA ASP A 135 -1.41 -19.24 -18.74
C ASP A 135 -2.14 -18.00 -18.21
N PHE A 136 -3.30 -18.22 -17.61
CA PHE A 136 -3.99 -17.21 -16.82
C PHE A 136 -3.61 -17.36 -15.34
N VAL A 137 -2.77 -16.44 -14.87
CA VAL A 137 -2.13 -16.49 -13.55
C VAL A 137 -2.93 -15.68 -12.52
N PHE A 138 -3.31 -16.29 -11.41
CA PHE A 138 -4.01 -15.59 -10.33
C PHE A 138 -3.08 -14.61 -9.62
N ALA A 139 -3.44 -13.34 -9.60
CA ALA A 139 -2.64 -12.25 -9.01
C ALA A 139 -3.12 -11.79 -7.61
N GLY A 140 -4.37 -12.08 -7.24
CA GLY A 140 -4.88 -11.71 -5.92
C GLY A 140 -6.33 -11.25 -5.89
N LYS A 141 -6.70 -10.58 -4.78
CA LYS A 141 -8.07 -10.11 -4.52
C LYS A 141 -8.09 -8.59 -4.37
N ILE A 142 -9.00 -7.92 -5.09
CA ILE A 142 -9.25 -6.49 -4.94
C ILE A 142 -10.55 -6.31 -4.17
N GLY A 143 -10.46 -5.85 -2.92
CA GLY A 143 -11.62 -5.67 -2.02
C GLY A 143 -12.02 -4.22 -1.76
N THR A 144 -11.24 -3.23 -2.25
CA THR A 144 -11.43 -1.80 -1.98
C THR A 144 -11.34 -0.98 -3.27
N GLY A 145 -11.73 0.30 -3.22
CA GLY A 145 -11.73 1.19 -4.39
C GLY A 145 -13.07 1.20 -5.15
N PHE A 146 -14.13 0.63 -4.58
CA PHE A 146 -15.46 0.60 -5.17
C PHE A 146 -16.39 1.57 -4.46
N ASP A 147 -17.26 2.22 -5.20
CA ASP A 147 -18.49 2.81 -4.68
C ASP A 147 -19.66 1.83 -4.79
N THR A 148 -20.79 2.16 -4.17
CA THR A 148 -21.98 1.30 -4.14
C THR A 148 -22.58 1.07 -5.52
N LYS A 149 -22.56 2.09 -6.39
CA LYS A 149 -23.11 2.00 -7.75
C LYS A 149 -22.27 1.03 -8.59
N LEU A 150 -20.95 1.17 -8.53
CA LEU A 150 -20.01 0.31 -9.25
C LEU A 150 -20.11 -1.15 -8.76
N LEU A 151 -20.22 -1.38 -7.44
CA LEU A 151 -20.40 -2.72 -6.87
C LEU A 151 -21.64 -3.42 -7.43
N THR A 152 -22.76 -2.70 -7.55
CA THR A 152 -24.02 -3.25 -8.07
C THR A 152 -23.94 -3.50 -9.58
N ASP A 153 -23.36 -2.59 -10.34
CA ASP A 153 -23.21 -2.77 -11.81
C ASP A 153 -22.24 -3.90 -12.13
N LEU A 154 -21.12 -3.97 -11.45
CA LEU A 154 -20.16 -5.08 -11.62
C LEU A 154 -20.78 -6.41 -11.27
N ARG A 155 -21.51 -6.53 -10.17
CA ARG A 155 -22.21 -7.77 -9.80
C ARG A 155 -23.12 -8.25 -10.93
N ARG A 156 -23.97 -7.39 -11.45
CA ARG A 156 -24.89 -7.72 -12.55
C ARG A 156 -24.15 -8.21 -13.80
N ARG A 157 -23.04 -7.55 -14.16
CA ARG A 157 -22.22 -7.92 -15.35
C ARG A 157 -21.49 -9.23 -15.14
N LEU A 158 -20.96 -9.46 -13.96
CA LEU A 158 -20.22 -10.68 -13.63
C LEU A 158 -21.15 -11.88 -13.54
N ASP A 159 -22.35 -11.74 -12.98
CA ASP A 159 -23.37 -12.83 -12.97
C ASP A 159 -23.72 -13.28 -14.39
N ALA A 160 -23.77 -12.37 -15.36
CA ALA A 160 -24.10 -12.69 -16.77
C ALA A 160 -23.02 -13.53 -17.49
N ILE A 161 -21.80 -13.55 -16.95
CA ILE A 161 -20.66 -14.29 -17.54
C ILE A 161 -20.12 -15.38 -16.61
N GLU A 162 -20.91 -15.81 -15.62
CA GLU A 162 -20.51 -16.83 -14.65
C GLU A 162 -20.26 -18.18 -15.31
N ILE A 163 -19.25 -18.91 -14.82
CA ILE A 163 -18.86 -20.24 -15.31
C ILE A 163 -18.62 -21.19 -14.11
N PRO A 164 -18.78 -22.52 -14.32
CA PRO A 164 -18.73 -23.46 -13.20
C PRO A 164 -17.34 -23.73 -12.64
N LYS A 165 -16.26 -23.38 -13.34
CA LYS A 165 -14.87 -23.68 -12.94
C LYS A 165 -14.00 -22.45 -12.99
N ALA A 166 -13.00 -22.40 -12.10
CA ALA A 166 -11.99 -21.35 -12.08
C ALA A 166 -11.27 -21.28 -13.45
N PRO A 167 -11.17 -20.08 -14.06
CA PRO A 167 -10.47 -19.92 -15.34
C PRO A 167 -8.94 -19.87 -15.18
N PHE A 168 -8.42 -19.71 -13.97
CA PHE A 168 -6.99 -19.61 -13.71
C PHE A 168 -6.29 -20.93 -13.94
N THR A 169 -5.26 -20.95 -14.78
CA THR A 169 -4.40 -22.13 -15.03
C THR A 169 -3.29 -22.25 -13.98
N LYS A 170 -2.79 -21.09 -13.48
CA LYS A 170 -1.86 -21.01 -12.35
C LYS A 170 -2.57 -20.34 -11.17
N ALA A 171 -2.99 -21.13 -10.19
CA ALA A 171 -4.00 -20.76 -9.22
C ALA A 171 -3.52 -20.78 -7.75
N THR A 172 -2.23 -20.65 -7.48
CA THR A 172 -1.69 -20.63 -6.12
C THR A 172 -2.33 -19.52 -5.29
N GLY A 173 -2.88 -19.86 -4.12
CA GLY A 173 -3.48 -18.89 -3.19
C GLY A 173 -4.91 -18.48 -3.53
N LEU A 174 -5.63 -19.23 -4.36
CA LEU A 174 -7.08 -19.02 -4.56
C LEU A 174 -7.83 -19.12 -3.22
N PRO A 175 -8.89 -18.32 -3.03
CA PRO A 175 -9.71 -18.41 -1.83
C PRO A 175 -10.41 -19.77 -1.75
N ARG A 176 -10.38 -20.42 -0.58
CA ARG A 176 -11.00 -21.74 -0.34
C ARG A 176 -12.52 -21.67 -0.18
N LEU A 177 -13.11 -20.49 -0.06
CA LEU A 177 -14.53 -20.27 0.24
C LEU A 177 -15.23 -19.54 -0.91
N ARG A 178 -16.39 -20.08 -1.30
CA ARG A 178 -17.45 -19.50 -2.14
C ARG A 178 -16.99 -18.37 -3.08
N ALA A 179 -16.23 -18.74 -4.10
CA ALA A 179 -15.92 -17.86 -5.20
C ALA A 179 -16.86 -18.19 -6.36
N HIS A 180 -17.35 -17.16 -7.00
CA HIS A 180 -18.05 -17.20 -8.28
C HIS A 180 -16.99 -16.99 -9.36
N TRP A 181 -16.95 -17.89 -10.32
CA TRP A 181 -15.99 -17.85 -11.42
C TRP A 181 -16.64 -17.25 -12.65
N VAL A 182 -15.90 -16.46 -13.41
CA VAL A 182 -16.44 -15.79 -14.60
C VAL A 182 -15.52 -15.98 -15.80
N ARG A 183 -16.08 -15.83 -17.02
CA ARG A 183 -15.24 -15.73 -18.21
C ARG A 183 -14.32 -14.52 -18.09
N PRO A 184 -13.01 -14.68 -18.42
CA PRO A 184 -12.03 -13.59 -18.25
C PRO A 184 -12.15 -12.55 -19.39
N GLU A 185 -13.19 -11.71 -19.31
CA GLU A 185 -13.56 -10.73 -20.33
C GLU A 185 -13.46 -9.28 -19.82
N ILE A 186 -13.52 -9.07 -18.51
CA ILE A 186 -13.50 -7.73 -17.91
C ILE A 186 -12.10 -7.40 -17.43
N VAL A 187 -11.56 -6.27 -17.92
CA VAL A 187 -10.27 -5.73 -17.50
C VAL A 187 -10.47 -4.65 -16.44
N VAL A 188 -9.66 -4.68 -15.43
CA VAL A 188 -9.63 -3.67 -14.36
C VAL A 188 -8.23 -3.12 -14.18
N GLU A 189 -8.12 -1.86 -13.81
CA GLU A 189 -6.87 -1.27 -13.34
C GLU A 189 -6.85 -1.23 -11.82
N ALA A 190 -5.77 -1.73 -11.23
CA ALA A 190 -5.58 -1.72 -9.79
C ALA A 190 -4.29 -1.02 -9.41
N ALA A 191 -4.36 -0.17 -8.36
CA ALA A 191 -3.18 0.29 -7.65
C ALA A 191 -2.80 -0.73 -6.59
N PHE A 192 -1.50 -0.89 -6.34
CA PHE A 192 -0.97 -1.78 -5.32
C PHE A 192 0.43 -1.31 -4.89
N ILE A 193 0.92 -1.80 -3.75
CA ILE A 193 2.22 -1.38 -3.22
C ILE A 193 3.37 -2.07 -3.95
N GLU A 194 3.30 -3.40 -4.06
CA GLU A 194 4.36 -4.23 -4.66
C GLU A 194 3.80 -5.58 -5.12
N TRP A 195 4.56 -6.27 -5.96
CA TRP A 195 4.39 -7.68 -6.20
C TRP A 195 5.11 -8.49 -5.12
N THR A 196 4.41 -9.43 -4.48
CA THR A 196 5.05 -10.37 -3.55
C THR A 196 5.90 -11.40 -4.30
N GLY A 197 6.80 -12.09 -3.60
CA GLY A 197 7.60 -13.17 -4.19
C GLY A 197 6.80 -14.33 -4.81
N ASN A 198 5.50 -14.44 -4.48
CA ASN A 198 4.59 -15.43 -5.05
C ASN A 198 3.67 -14.86 -6.13
N ASP A 199 4.05 -13.79 -6.78
CA ASP A 199 3.31 -13.08 -7.83
C ASP A 199 1.90 -12.63 -7.41
N LYS A 200 1.78 -12.13 -6.17
CA LYS A 200 0.53 -11.56 -5.66
C LYS A 200 0.66 -10.06 -5.44
N LEU A 201 -0.45 -9.36 -5.64
CA LEU A 201 -0.57 -7.93 -5.36
C LEU A 201 -0.64 -7.70 -3.85
N ARG A 202 0.16 -6.79 -3.34
CA ARG A 202 0.08 -6.35 -1.95
C ARG A 202 -0.79 -5.11 -1.81
N HIS A 203 -1.82 -5.18 -0.96
CA HIS A 203 -2.80 -4.13 -0.69
C HIS A 203 -3.44 -3.51 -1.95
N PRO A 204 -3.97 -4.33 -2.88
CA PRO A 204 -4.55 -3.80 -4.11
C PRO A 204 -5.87 -3.06 -3.84
N ARG A 205 -6.09 -1.98 -4.58
CA ARG A 205 -7.35 -1.26 -4.68
C ARG A 205 -7.73 -0.99 -6.13
N LEU A 206 -9.01 -1.00 -6.43
CA LEU A 206 -9.50 -0.69 -7.77
C LEU A 206 -9.27 0.80 -8.08
N ILE A 207 -8.80 1.08 -9.30
CA ILE A 207 -8.73 2.43 -9.87
C ILE A 207 -9.83 2.61 -10.89
N ASN A 208 -9.93 1.67 -11.87
CA ASN A 208 -10.82 1.79 -13.02
C ASN A 208 -11.28 0.41 -13.52
N VAL A 209 -12.32 0.41 -14.36
CA VAL A 209 -12.84 -0.77 -15.06
C VAL A 209 -12.89 -0.47 -16.55
N HIS A 210 -12.32 -1.35 -17.38
CA HIS A 210 -12.27 -1.24 -18.83
C HIS A 210 -13.14 -2.35 -19.44
N PHE A 211 -14.21 -1.97 -20.12
CA PHE A 211 -15.15 -2.92 -20.74
C PHE A 211 -14.87 -3.18 -22.22
N ASP A 212 -13.99 -2.39 -22.82
CA ASP A 212 -13.67 -2.35 -24.25
C ASP A 212 -12.26 -2.88 -24.57
N LYS A 213 -11.49 -3.25 -23.54
CA LYS A 213 -10.12 -3.75 -23.71
C LYS A 213 -10.10 -5.27 -23.84
N PRO A 214 -9.37 -5.83 -24.84
CA PRO A 214 -9.17 -7.27 -24.93
C PRO A 214 -8.42 -7.83 -23.70
N ALA A 215 -9.03 -8.79 -23.03
CA ALA A 215 -8.44 -9.39 -21.83
C ALA A 215 -7.14 -10.17 -22.15
N SER A 216 -7.02 -10.73 -23.34
CA SER A 216 -5.83 -11.45 -23.83
C SER A 216 -4.55 -10.62 -23.84
N ASP A 217 -4.69 -9.29 -23.94
CA ASP A 217 -3.56 -8.37 -24.06
C ASP A 217 -3.00 -7.94 -22.68
N VAL A 218 -3.67 -8.37 -21.61
CA VAL A 218 -3.29 -8.03 -20.24
C VAL A 218 -2.21 -8.95 -19.73
N VAL A 219 -0.97 -8.54 -19.89
CA VAL A 219 0.22 -9.22 -19.39
C VAL A 219 0.77 -8.51 -18.17
N ARG A 220 1.56 -9.22 -17.36
CA ARG A 220 2.28 -8.58 -16.26
C ARG A 220 3.23 -7.53 -16.83
N ALA A 221 3.15 -6.30 -16.33
CA ALA A 221 4.16 -5.28 -16.63
C ALA A 221 5.53 -5.83 -16.21
N SER A 222 6.48 -5.82 -17.15
CA SER A 222 7.82 -6.34 -16.93
C SER A 222 8.44 -5.70 -15.69
N ARG A 223 9.17 -6.49 -14.89
CA ARG A 223 10.02 -6.03 -13.77
C ARG A 223 11.11 -5.09 -14.29
N ALA A 224 10.74 -3.85 -14.60
CA ALA A 224 11.70 -2.85 -15.03
C ALA A 224 12.66 -2.38 -13.90
N LEU A 225 12.63 -3.00 -12.70
CA LEU A 225 13.42 -2.59 -11.54
C LEU A 225 14.03 -3.76 -10.72
N ASP A 226 14.08 -4.97 -11.23
CA ASP A 226 14.71 -6.11 -10.51
C ASP A 226 16.19 -6.36 -10.92
N THR A 227 16.89 -5.32 -11.35
CA THR A 227 18.35 -5.39 -11.54
C THR A 227 19.06 -4.71 -10.38
N ARG A 228 19.09 -5.37 -9.22
CA ARG A 228 20.16 -5.22 -8.24
C ARG A 228 20.46 -6.59 -7.65
N GLY A 229 21.51 -7.22 -8.25
CA GLY A 229 22.30 -8.23 -7.58
C GLY A 229 23.09 -7.60 -6.43
#